data_f70b5e6fcbd99df6b8c4b70e30854fc1
#
_entry.id   f70b5e6fcbd99df6b8c4b70e30854fc1
#
_cell.length_a   1.000
_cell.length_b   1.000
_cell.length_c   1.000
_cell.angle_alpha   90.00
_cell.angle_beta   90.00
_cell.angle_gamma   90.00
#
_symmetry.space_group_name_H-M   'P 1'
#
loop_
_entity.id
_entity.type
_entity.pdbx_description
1 polymer ?
#
loop_
_entity_poly.entity_id
_entity_poly.type
_entity_poly.pdbx_seq_one_letter_code
_entity_poly.pdbx_strand_id
1 'polypeptide(L)'
;MTAIETLKARLSAHPEIRYSEGPNEIDVIPPDSSGFSVGFRIIPTGFTVNFEGWHEEFTSEDEALDCFAFGLSPNCRLAVVLRGNTETKWVVESLKDGKWTPDSETGLLLQPFWRSARIEYRQNNLLGRGEPRVD
;
A
#
# COMPACT_ATOMS: atom_id res chain seq x y z
N MET A 1 13.88 -18.10 -6.87
CA MET A 1 13.81 -16.63 -6.92
C MET A 1 13.45 -16.09 -5.55
N THR A 2 14.09 -15.01 -5.16
CA THR A 2 13.68 -14.29 -3.95
C THR A 2 12.37 -13.55 -4.22
N ALA A 3 11.69 -13.13 -3.14
CA ALA A 3 10.47 -12.33 -3.27
C ALA A 3 10.74 -11.02 -4.02
N ILE A 4 11.89 -10.38 -3.77
CA ILE A 4 12.27 -9.15 -4.45
C ILE A 4 12.45 -9.38 -5.96
N GLU A 5 13.09 -10.47 -6.34
CA GLU A 5 13.25 -10.82 -7.76
C GLU A 5 11.89 -11.09 -8.43
N THR A 6 10.99 -11.76 -7.72
CA THR A 6 9.63 -12.00 -8.21
C THR A 6 8.89 -10.69 -8.45
N LEU A 7 8.98 -9.75 -7.50
CA LEU A 7 8.34 -8.45 -7.65
C LEU A 7 8.94 -7.65 -8.81
N LYS A 8 10.26 -7.66 -8.95
CA LYS A 8 10.90 -6.97 -10.07
C LYS A 8 10.47 -7.54 -11.41
N ALA A 9 10.35 -8.87 -11.50
CA ALA A 9 9.88 -9.53 -12.73
C ALA A 9 8.44 -9.10 -13.06
N ARG A 10 7.57 -9.04 -12.06
CA ARG A 10 6.18 -8.61 -12.26
C ARG A 10 6.09 -7.14 -12.64
N LEU A 11 6.87 -6.28 -11.98
CA LEU A 11 6.90 -4.85 -12.25
C LEU A 11 7.46 -4.53 -13.63
N SER A 12 8.30 -5.40 -14.19
CA SER A 12 8.86 -5.19 -15.53
C SER A 12 7.78 -5.17 -16.63
N ALA A 13 6.61 -5.74 -16.38
CA ALA A 13 5.48 -5.68 -17.30
C ALA A 13 4.78 -4.31 -17.29
N HIS A 14 5.12 -3.45 -16.34
CA HIS A 14 4.51 -2.13 -16.16
C HIS A 14 5.60 -1.06 -16.06
N PRO A 15 6.25 -0.72 -17.19
CA PRO A 15 7.41 0.19 -17.16
C PRO A 15 7.09 1.61 -16.68
N GLU A 16 5.82 1.99 -16.64
CA GLU A 16 5.37 3.27 -16.11
C GLU A 16 5.44 3.33 -14.57
N ILE A 17 5.51 2.17 -13.91
CA ILE A 17 5.62 2.12 -12.45
C ILE A 17 7.07 2.36 -12.05
N ARG A 18 7.30 3.38 -11.24
CA ARG A 18 8.61 3.74 -10.73
C ARG A 18 8.80 3.19 -9.33
N TYR A 19 9.96 2.64 -9.05
CA TYR A 19 10.27 2.11 -7.73
C TYR A 19 11.75 2.27 -7.41
N SER A 20 12.05 2.27 -6.10
CA SER A 20 13.41 2.14 -5.60
C SER A 20 13.58 0.76 -4.98
N GLU A 21 14.81 0.28 -4.92
CA GLU A 21 15.08 -1.03 -4.35
C GLU A 21 16.32 -1.02 -3.47
N GLY A 22 16.32 -1.91 -2.47
CA GLY A 22 17.49 -2.25 -1.66
C GLY A 22 17.65 -3.77 -1.67
N PRO A 23 18.61 -4.32 -0.89
CA PRO A 23 18.87 -5.76 -0.88
C PRO A 23 17.64 -6.60 -0.51
N ASN A 24 16.80 -6.11 0.39
CA ASN A 24 15.66 -6.83 0.92
C ASN A 24 14.37 -6.02 0.87
N GLU A 25 14.29 -5.02 -0.02
CA GLU A 25 13.13 -4.14 -0.06
C GLU A 25 12.88 -3.58 -1.45
N ILE A 26 11.61 -3.28 -1.69
CA ILE A 26 11.15 -2.52 -2.86
C ILE A 26 10.12 -1.51 -2.36
N ASP A 27 10.21 -0.27 -2.85
CA ASP A 27 9.25 0.78 -2.56
C ASP A 27 8.76 1.38 -3.88
N VAL A 28 7.48 1.21 -4.17
CA VAL A 28 6.86 1.83 -5.34
C VAL A 28 6.57 3.30 -5.03
N ILE A 29 6.98 4.16 -5.95
CA ILE A 29 6.83 5.61 -5.83
C ILE A 29 5.52 6.01 -6.51
N PRO A 30 4.59 6.67 -5.81
CA PRO A 30 3.35 7.10 -6.45
C PRO A 30 3.64 8.15 -7.52
N PRO A 31 2.85 8.17 -8.62
CA PRO A 31 3.08 9.13 -9.71
C PRO A 31 2.80 10.57 -9.31
N ASP A 32 1.94 10.79 -8.31
CA ASP A 32 1.59 12.13 -7.82
C ASP A 32 1.01 12.03 -6.40
N SER A 33 0.56 13.17 -5.88
CA SER A 33 0.05 13.26 -4.51
C SER A 33 -1.30 12.58 -4.29
N SER A 34 -1.97 12.14 -5.37
CA SER A 34 -3.23 11.40 -5.23
C SER A 34 -3.02 9.91 -4.96
N GLY A 35 -1.79 9.43 -5.08
CA GLY A 35 -1.42 8.06 -4.77
C GLY A 35 -0.77 7.92 -3.40
N PHE A 36 -0.25 6.74 -3.14
CA PHE A 36 0.50 6.44 -1.91
C PHE A 36 1.63 5.46 -2.23
N SER A 37 2.70 5.51 -1.42
CA SER A 37 3.81 4.59 -1.58
C SER A 37 3.41 3.20 -1.12
N VAL A 38 3.91 2.17 -1.82
CA VAL A 38 3.70 0.77 -1.49
C VAL A 38 5.06 0.11 -1.33
N GLY A 39 5.34 -0.37 -0.14
CA GLY A 39 6.61 -0.98 0.19
C GLY A 39 6.48 -2.45 0.52
N PHE A 40 7.55 -3.19 0.24
CA PHE A 40 7.68 -4.61 0.55
C PHE A 40 9.06 -4.83 1.15
N ARG A 41 9.13 -5.51 2.29
CA ARG A 41 10.39 -5.80 2.97
C ARG A 41 10.44 -7.26 3.40
N ILE A 42 11.61 -7.86 3.21
CA ILE A 42 11.91 -9.17 3.79
C ILE A 42 12.50 -8.92 5.17
N ILE A 43 11.87 -9.51 6.19
CA ILE A 43 12.32 -9.40 7.58
C ILE A 43 12.67 -10.79 8.11
N PRO A 44 13.39 -10.93 9.23
CA PRO A 44 13.78 -12.24 9.73
C PRO A 44 12.63 -13.21 9.97
N THR A 45 11.44 -12.71 10.30
CA THR A 45 10.28 -13.52 10.63
C THR A 45 9.27 -13.64 9.48
N GLY A 46 9.57 -13.08 8.32
CA GLY A 46 8.66 -13.11 7.18
C GLY A 46 8.77 -11.88 6.31
N PHE A 47 7.66 -11.18 6.13
CA PHE A 47 7.54 -10.06 5.19
C PHE A 47 6.71 -8.95 5.81
N THR A 48 7.03 -7.71 5.46
CA THR A 48 6.21 -6.54 5.81
C THR A 48 5.79 -5.85 4.53
N VAL A 49 4.51 -5.51 4.44
CA VAL A 49 3.97 -4.65 3.37
C VAL A 49 3.47 -3.37 4.02
N ASN A 50 3.82 -2.23 3.42
CA ASN A 50 3.36 -0.94 3.94
C ASN A 50 2.74 -0.08 2.82
N PHE A 51 1.67 0.64 3.20
CA PHE A 51 1.02 1.65 2.37
C PHE A 51 1.13 2.97 3.14
N GLU A 52 2.11 3.81 2.79
CA GLU A 52 2.46 4.99 3.59
C GLU A 52 2.72 4.57 5.05
N GLY A 53 1.90 5.06 6.00
CA GLY A 53 2.02 4.72 7.41
C GLY A 53 1.32 3.43 7.83
N TRP A 54 0.47 2.87 6.97
CA TRP A 54 -0.15 1.57 7.25
C TRP A 54 0.84 0.44 6.99
N HIS A 55 0.83 -0.58 7.82
CA HIS A 55 1.68 -1.76 7.60
C HIS A 55 1.06 -3.02 8.18
N GLU A 56 1.45 -4.15 7.61
CA GLU A 56 1.05 -5.46 8.07
C GLU A 56 2.19 -6.45 7.84
N GLU A 57 2.38 -7.37 8.80
CA GLU A 57 3.38 -8.43 8.69
C GLU A 57 2.74 -9.72 8.20
N PHE A 58 3.50 -10.47 7.40
CA PHE A 58 3.07 -11.74 6.82
C PHE A 58 4.14 -12.80 7.06
N THR A 59 3.71 -14.05 7.30
CA THR A 59 4.60 -15.21 7.29
C THR A 59 4.60 -15.89 5.93
N SER A 60 3.53 -15.68 5.15
CA SER A 60 3.38 -16.24 3.80
C SER A 60 3.85 -15.25 2.75
N GLU A 61 4.79 -15.68 1.90
CA GLU A 61 5.26 -14.86 0.79
C GLU A 61 4.11 -14.54 -0.18
N ASP A 62 3.28 -15.54 -0.51
CA ASP A 62 2.18 -15.35 -1.45
C ASP A 62 1.17 -14.31 -0.93
N GLU A 63 0.84 -14.37 0.35
CA GLU A 63 -0.07 -13.38 0.94
C GLU A 63 0.54 -11.99 0.94
N ALA A 64 1.84 -11.87 1.21
CA ALA A 64 2.53 -10.59 1.17
C ALA A 64 2.57 -10.01 -0.25
N LEU A 65 2.86 -10.87 -1.24
CA LEU A 65 2.87 -10.45 -2.64
C LEU A 65 1.48 -10.01 -3.11
N ASP A 66 0.43 -10.72 -2.70
CA ASP A 66 -0.95 -10.34 -3.02
C ASP A 66 -1.32 -9.00 -2.41
N CYS A 67 -0.92 -8.78 -1.16
CA CYS A 67 -1.17 -7.50 -0.49
C CYS A 67 -0.46 -6.35 -1.20
N PHE A 68 0.79 -6.55 -1.60
CA PHE A 68 1.55 -5.56 -2.35
C PHE A 68 0.85 -5.20 -3.67
N ALA A 69 0.44 -6.22 -4.44
CA ALA A 69 -0.27 -6.00 -5.69
C ALA A 69 -1.61 -5.30 -5.47
N PHE A 70 -2.32 -5.64 -4.41
CA PHE A 70 -3.58 -5.00 -4.05
C PHE A 70 -3.41 -3.50 -3.86
N GLY A 71 -2.33 -3.08 -3.19
CA GLY A 71 -2.05 -1.65 -2.97
C GLY A 71 -1.84 -0.85 -4.25
N LEU A 72 -1.48 -1.52 -5.35
CA LEU A 72 -1.27 -0.88 -6.65
C LEU A 72 -2.53 -0.92 -7.52
N SER A 73 -3.56 -1.65 -7.11
CA SER A 73 -4.75 -1.90 -7.92
C SER A 73 -5.80 -0.80 -7.75
N PRO A 74 -6.76 -0.71 -8.69
CA PRO A 74 -7.88 0.21 -8.55
C PRO A 74 -8.89 -0.19 -7.49
N ASN A 75 -8.77 -1.38 -6.90
CA ASN A 75 -9.67 -1.89 -5.88
C ASN A 75 -9.23 -1.53 -4.46
N CYS A 76 -8.14 -0.80 -4.33
CA CYS A 76 -7.58 -0.37 -3.05
C CYS A 76 -7.52 1.15 -2.99
N ARG A 77 -7.92 1.71 -1.87
CA ARG A 77 -7.62 3.10 -1.55
C ARG A 77 -7.18 3.21 -0.10
N LEU A 78 -6.43 4.26 0.20
CA LEU A 78 -5.97 4.55 1.54
C LEU A 78 -6.70 5.79 2.04
N ALA A 79 -7.43 5.65 3.13
CA ALA A 79 -8.05 6.80 3.81
C ALA A 79 -7.06 7.28 4.87
N VAL A 80 -6.56 8.49 4.70
CA VAL A 80 -5.59 9.08 5.60
C VAL A 80 -6.31 10.11 6.46
N VAL A 81 -6.29 9.91 7.76
CA VAL A 81 -6.88 10.86 8.71
C VAL A 81 -5.79 11.84 9.13
N LEU A 82 -6.03 13.14 8.88
CA LEU A 82 -5.13 14.19 9.28
C LEU A 82 -5.77 15.03 10.38
N ARG A 83 -4.97 15.39 11.37
CA ARG A 83 -5.37 16.35 12.40
C ARG A 83 -4.41 17.55 12.26
N GLY A 84 -4.96 18.66 11.81
CA GLY A 84 -4.12 19.74 11.30
C GLY A 84 -3.38 19.24 10.07
N ASN A 85 -2.05 19.33 10.06
CA ASN A 85 -1.21 18.83 8.97
C ASN A 85 -0.55 17.48 9.30
N THR A 86 -0.95 16.84 10.41
CA THR A 86 -0.34 15.59 10.85
C THR A 86 -1.18 14.40 10.40
N GLU A 87 -0.57 13.49 9.65
CA GLU A 87 -1.19 12.21 9.31
C GLU A 87 -1.17 11.33 10.57
N THR A 88 -2.34 10.92 11.02
CA THR A 88 -2.48 10.24 12.31
C THR A 88 -3.02 8.82 12.21
N LYS A 89 -3.67 8.48 11.12
CA LYS A 89 -4.29 7.18 10.95
C LYS A 89 -4.41 6.86 9.48
N TRP A 90 -4.19 5.60 9.14
CA TRP A 90 -4.25 5.10 7.77
C TRP A 90 -5.18 3.90 7.75
N VAL A 91 -6.23 3.96 6.94
CA VAL A 91 -7.21 2.90 6.81
C VAL A 91 -7.18 2.35 5.40
N VAL A 92 -6.87 1.08 5.26
CA VAL A 92 -6.91 0.40 3.96
C VAL A 92 -8.35 0.03 3.67
N GLU A 93 -8.86 0.47 2.53
CA GLU A 93 -10.21 0.17 2.09
C GLU A 93 -10.18 -0.59 0.77
N SER A 94 -11.08 -1.55 0.64
CA SER A 94 -11.25 -2.31 -0.59
C SER A 94 -12.59 -2.01 -1.22
N LEU A 95 -12.62 -2.03 -2.56
CA LEU A 95 -13.84 -1.85 -3.34
C LEU A 95 -14.53 -3.21 -3.49
N LYS A 96 -15.70 -3.34 -2.87
CA LYS A 96 -16.52 -4.56 -2.90
C LYS A 96 -17.92 -4.20 -3.31
N ASP A 97 -18.40 -4.80 -4.42
CA ASP A 97 -19.75 -4.56 -4.93
C ASP A 97 -20.09 -3.07 -5.10
N GLY A 98 -19.11 -2.31 -5.62
CA GLY A 98 -19.25 -0.88 -5.84
C GLY A 98 -19.17 -0.02 -4.58
N LYS A 99 -18.82 -0.61 -3.44
CA LYS A 99 -18.70 0.11 -2.16
C LYS A 99 -17.32 -0.02 -1.57
N TRP A 100 -16.81 1.09 -1.05
CA TRP A 100 -15.54 1.09 -0.31
C TRP A 100 -15.79 0.60 1.11
N THR A 101 -15.03 -0.44 1.50
CA THR A 101 -15.18 -1.10 2.80
C THR A 101 -13.83 -1.09 3.52
N PRO A 102 -13.79 -0.61 4.78
CA PRO A 102 -12.55 -0.65 5.57
C PRO A 102 -12.14 -2.10 5.84
N ASP A 103 -10.85 -2.40 5.60
CA ASP A 103 -10.29 -3.72 5.88
C ASP A 103 -9.39 -3.71 7.12
N SER A 104 -8.52 -2.70 7.23
CA SER A 104 -7.48 -2.68 8.26
C SER A 104 -7.00 -1.25 8.49
N GLU A 105 -6.50 -0.97 9.68
CA GLU A 105 -6.01 0.36 10.01
C GLU A 105 -4.73 0.33 10.84
N THR A 106 -3.92 1.38 10.69
CA THR A 106 -2.79 1.68 11.56
C THR A 106 -2.93 3.14 11.99
N GLY A 107 -2.81 3.40 13.29
CA GLY A 107 -2.90 4.75 13.84
C GLY A 107 -1.69 5.08 14.71
N LEU A 108 -1.39 6.35 14.86
CA LEU A 108 -0.37 6.80 15.79
C LEU A 108 -0.86 6.62 17.22
N LEU A 109 0.06 6.22 18.10
CA LEU A 109 -0.25 6.07 19.52
C LEU A 109 -0.60 7.41 20.17
N LEU A 110 0.14 8.47 19.81
CA LEU A 110 -0.10 9.83 20.28
C LEU A 110 -0.60 10.67 19.11
N GLN A 111 -1.80 11.22 19.24
CA GLN A 111 -2.43 12.04 18.21
C GLN A 111 -2.81 13.41 18.77
N PRO A 112 -2.71 14.47 17.97
CA PRO A 112 -3.13 15.81 18.40
C PRO A 112 -4.66 15.94 18.37
N PHE A 113 -5.34 15.28 19.31
CA PHE A 113 -6.81 15.21 19.34
C PHE A 113 -7.51 16.56 19.44
N TRP A 114 -6.79 17.61 19.87
CA TRP A 114 -7.32 18.98 19.94
C TRP A 114 -7.47 19.64 18.57
N ARG A 115 -6.89 19.05 17.52
CA ARG A 115 -7.01 19.57 16.15
C ARG A 115 -8.13 18.86 15.43
N SER A 116 -8.82 19.59 14.54
CA SER A 116 -9.89 19.01 13.72
C SER A 116 -9.35 17.92 12.83
N ALA A 117 -10.12 16.83 12.70
CA ALA A 117 -9.78 15.74 11.80
C ALA A 117 -10.39 15.97 10.42
N ARG A 118 -9.63 15.60 9.37
CA ARG A 118 -10.15 15.50 8.02
C ARG A 118 -9.64 14.22 7.39
N ILE A 119 -10.34 13.71 6.39
CA ILE A 119 -9.96 12.49 5.69
C ILE A 119 -9.57 12.84 4.27
N GLU A 120 -8.41 12.31 3.85
CA GLU A 120 -7.91 12.41 2.49
C GLU A 120 -7.83 11.00 1.93
N TYR A 121 -8.42 10.76 0.76
CA TYR A 121 -8.38 9.46 0.11
C TYR A 121 -7.30 9.46 -0.96
N ARG A 122 -6.47 8.42 -0.96
CA ARG A 122 -5.39 8.22 -1.94
C ARG A 122 -5.55 6.88 -2.62
N GLN A 123 -5.33 6.84 -3.92
CA GLN A 123 -5.50 5.64 -4.72
C GLN A 123 -4.43 5.61 -5.81
N ASN A 124 -3.75 4.48 -5.95
CA ASN A 124 -2.68 4.36 -6.94
C ASN A 124 -3.18 4.09 -8.34
N ASN A 125 -4.07 3.11 -8.48
CA ASN A 125 -4.64 2.76 -9.78
C ASN A 125 -3.54 2.52 -10.84
N LEU A 126 -2.44 1.89 -10.45
CA LEU A 126 -1.28 1.67 -11.31
C LEU A 126 -1.37 0.39 -12.13
N LEU A 127 -2.16 -0.59 -11.68
CA LEU A 127 -2.36 -1.82 -12.42
C LEU A 127 -3.48 -1.73 -13.46
N GLY A 128 -4.10 -0.59 -13.60
CA GLY A 128 -5.09 -0.37 -14.62
C GLY A 128 -6.42 -1.10 -14.39
N ARG A 129 -7.45 -0.64 -15.10
CA ARG A 129 -8.76 -1.27 -15.05
C ARG A 129 -8.80 -2.46 -15.99
N GLY A 130 -9.38 -3.55 -15.53
CA GLY A 130 -9.54 -4.74 -16.34
C GLY A 130 -8.37 -5.69 -16.30
N GLU A 131 -7.26 -5.32 -15.67
CA GLU A 131 -6.20 -6.26 -15.40
C GLU A 131 -6.63 -7.17 -14.24
N PRO A 132 -6.52 -8.49 -14.39
CA PRO A 132 -6.81 -9.36 -13.26
C PRO A 132 -5.79 -9.07 -12.17
N ARG A 133 -6.23 -9.15 -10.91
CA ARG A 133 -5.29 -9.13 -9.80
C ARG A 133 -4.28 -10.23 -10.06
N VAL A 134 -3.03 -9.91 -9.76
CA VAL A 134 -1.96 -10.91 -9.86
C VAL A 134 -2.06 -11.80 -8.63
N ASP A 135 -2.90 -12.75 -8.71
CA ASP A 135 -3.11 -13.73 -7.65
C ASP A 135 -2.35 -14.99 -7.97
#